data_1fc1b0ce11afb1373f66ef58ded2b854
#
_entry.id   1fc1b0ce11afb1373f66ef58ded2b854
#
_cell.length_a   1.000
_cell.length_b   1.000
_cell.length_c   1.000
_cell.angle_alpha   90.00
_cell.angle_beta   90.00
_cell.angle_gamma   90.00
#
_symmetry.space_group_name_H-M   'P 1'
#
loop_
_entity.id
_entity.type
_entity.pdbx_description
1 polymer ?
#
loop_
_entity_poly.entity_id
_entity_poly.type
_entity_poly.pdbx_seq_one_letter_code
_entity_poly.pdbx_strand_id
1 'polypeptide(L)' 'MTRTEIEEKVKAFLLDDLEIDEDKIFPEALLKEDMGIDSLDYVDIVVIVEKNFGFRIKAEEMAPVKTLTQFYDYIESKVN' A
#
# COMPACT_ATOMS: atom_id res chain seq x y z
N MET A 1 6.28 -11.66 9.34
CA MET A 1 6.87 -10.94 8.21
C MET A 1 7.60 -9.70 8.72
N THR A 2 8.81 -9.45 8.27
CA THR A 2 9.58 -8.29 8.73
C THR A 2 9.09 -7.02 8.05
N ARG A 3 9.40 -5.87 8.64
CA ARG A 3 9.08 -4.57 8.05
C ARG A 3 9.72 -4.43 6.66
N THR A 4 10.97 -4.87 6.53
CA THR A 4 11.68 -4.80 5.25
C THR A 4 10.96 -5.60 4.16
N GLU A 5 10.49 -6.79 4.49
CA GLU A 5 9.73 -7.61 3.55
C GLU A 5 8.44 -6.94 3.12
N ILE A 6 7.73 -6.30 4.08
CA ILE A 6 6.50 -5.57 3.79
C ILE A 6 6.79 -4.43 2.81
N GLU A 7 7.83 -3.64 3.10
CA GLU A 7 8.19 -2.50 2.25
C GLU A 7 8.58 -2.95 0.85
N GLU A 8 9.37 -4.03 0.74
CA GLU A 8 9.78 -4.55 -0.55
C GLU A 8 8.60 -5.03 -1.39
N LYS A 9 7.66 -5.75 -0.76
CA LYS A 9 6.48 -6.25 -1.46
C LYS A 9 5.57 -5.12 -1.91
N VAL A 10 5.37 -4.13 -1.04
CA VAL A 10 4.54 -2.97 -1.38
C VAL A 10 5.16 -2.19 -2.53
N LYS A 11 6.45 -1.91 -2.46
CA LYS A 11 7.13 -1.19 -3.54
C LYS A 11 7.05 -1.95 -4.86
N ALA A 12 7.21 -3.27 -4.80
CA ALA A 12 7.15 -4.09 -6.01
C ALA A 12 5.79 -3.96 -6.70
N PHE A 13 4.69 -4.07 -5.96
CA PHE A 13 3.39 -3.97 -6.62
C PHE A 13 3.03 -2.54 -7.02
N LEU A 14 3.53 -1.54 -6.29
CA LEU A 14 3.31 -0.15 -6.70
C LEU A 14 4.00 0.13 -8.04
N LEU A 15 5.20 -0.39 -8.24
CA LEU A 15 5.94 -0.22 -9.49
C LEU A 15 5.37 -1.07 -10.62
N ASP A 16 5.12 -2.35 -10.36
CA ASP A 16 4.77 -3.31 -11.39
C ASP A 16 3.28 -3.37 -11.72
N ASP A 17 2.44 -3.37 -10.69
CA ASP A 17 0.99 -3.53 -10.89
C ASP A 17 0.29 -2.20 -11.10
N LEU A 18 0.69 -1.17 -10.37
CA LEU A 18 0.05 0.15 -10.47
C LEU A 18 0.85 1.13 -11.32
N GLU A 19 2.04 0.72 -11.75
CA GLU A 19 2.90 1.53 -12.64
C GLU A 19 3.17 2.94 -12.09
N ILE A 20 3.38 3.03 -10.77
CA ILE A 20 3.71 4.28 -10.11
C ILE A 20 5.21 4.51 -10.26
N ASP A 21 5.60 5.74 -10.60
CA ASP A 21 7.02 6.08 -10.76
C ASP A 21 7.77 5.94 -9.44
N GLU A 22 8.97 5.40 -9.50
CA GLU A 22 9.79 5.14 -8.32
C GLU A 22 10.05 6.40 -7.50
N ASP A 23 10.24 7.54 -8.15
CA ASP A 23 10.50 8.81 -7.47
C ASP A 23 9.30 9.32 -6.66
N LYS A 24 8.14 8.74 -6.85
CA LYS A 24 6.93 9.05 -6.09
C LYS A 24 6.71 8.09 -4.92
N ILE A 25 7.57 7.09 -4.78
CA ILE A 25 7.47 6.07 -3.73
C ILE A 25 8.49 6.39 -2.65
N PHE A 26 8.07 7.14 -1.64
CA PHE A 26 8.91 7.51 -0.51
C PHE A 26 8.04 7.53 0.76
N PRO A 27 8.65 7.44 1.96
CA PRO A 27 7.86 7.24 3.20
C PRO A 27 6.77 8.27 3.45
N GLU A 28 7.02 9.53 3.17
CA GLU A 28 6.06 10.61 3.41
C GLU A 28 5.11 10.84 2.23
N ALA A 29 5.24 10.05 1.15
CA ALA A 29 4.39 10.21 -0.03
C ALA A 29 2.93 10.03 0.33
N LEU A 30 2.10 10.94 -0.14
CA LEU A 30 0.66 10.84 0.05
C LEU A 30 0.11 9.91 -1.03
N LEU A 31 -0.64 8.90 -0.62
CA LEU A 31 -1.14 7.88 -1.54
C LEU A 31 -2.00 8.49 -2.65
N LYS A 32 -2.84 9.45 -2.30
CA LYS A 32 -3.73 10.07 -3.25
C LYS A 32 -3.07 11.19 -4.05
N GLU A 33 -2.44 12.14 -3.35
CA GLU A 33 -1.91 13.35 -3.98
C GLU A 33 -0.60 13.13 -4.71
N ASP A 34 0.32 12.35 -4.11
CA ASP A 34 1.65 12.13 -4.70
C ASP A 34 1.69 10.94 -5.64
N MET A 35 1.05 9.85 -5.28
CA MET A 35 1.04 8.64 -6.11
C MET A 35 -0.15 8.57 -7.06
N GLY A 36 -1.15 9.41 -6.87
CA GLY A 36 -2.32 9.43 -7.74
C GLY A 36 -3.25 8.24 -7.58
N ILE A 37 -3.21 7.59 -6.42
CA ILE A 37 -4.08 6.43 -6.15
C ILE A 37 -5.49 6.95 -5.84
N ASP A 38 -6.46 6.54 -6.64
CA ASP A 38 -7.86 6.94 -6.46
C ASP A 38 -8.73 5.74 -6.04
N SER A 39 -10.03 5.94 -6.00
CA SER A 39 -10.97 4.90 -5.56
C SER A 39 -11.00 3.69 -6.48
N LEU A 40 -10.66 3.86 -7.76
CA LEU A 40 -10.61 2.74 -8.70
C LEU A 40 -9.37 1.89 -8.45
N ASP A 41 -8.24 2.53 -8.17
CA ASP A 41 -7.00 1.83 -7.84
C ASP A 41 -7.12 1.11 -6.51
N TYR A 42 -7.95 1.62 -5.61
CA TYR A 42 -8.17 1.01 -4.31
C TYR A 42 -8.64 -0.45 -4.42
N VAL A 43 -9.54 -0.72 -5.36
CA VAL A 43 -10.05 -2.09 -5.58
C VAL A 43 -8.91 -3.02 -5.94
N ASP A 44 -8.02 -2.58 -6.82
CA ASP A 44 -6.85 -3.36 -7.22
C ASP A 44 -5.90 -3.59 -6.04
N ILE A 45 -5.70 -2.56 -5.23
CA ILE A 45 -4.84 -2.65 -4.05
C ILE A 45 -5.37 -3.68 -3.07
N VAL A 46 -6.68 -3.72 -2.85
CA VAL A 46 -7.29 -4.70 -1.95
C VAL A 46 -6.98 -6.12 -2.42
N VAL A 47 -7.13 -6.39 -3.70
CA VAL A 47 -6.87 -7.71 -4.28
C VAL A 47 -5.38 -8.07 -4.18
N ILE A 48 -4.51 -7.12 -4.53
CA ILE A 48 -3.06 -7.35 -4.51
C ILE A 48 -2.56 -7.61 -3.09
N VAL A 49 -3.03 -6.84 -2.12
CA VAL A 49 -2.64 -7.02 -0.72
C VAL A 49 -3.12 -8.36 -0.18
N GLU A 50 -4.35 -8.75 -0.50
CA GLU A 50 -4.87 -10.04 -0.08
C GLU A 50 -4.01 -11.17 -0.64
N LYS A 51 -3.59 -11.06 -1.90
CA LYS A 51 -2.76 -12.05 -2.56
C LYS A 51 -1.36 -12.14 -1.96
N ASN A 52 -0.77 -10.99 -1.62
CA ASN A 52 0.62 -10.95 -1.13
C ASN A 52 0.74 -11.13 0.37
N PHE A 53 -0.24 -10.70 1.14
CA PHE A 53 -0.16 -10.67 2.61
C PHE A 53 -1.18 -11.56 3.30
N GLY A 54 -2.19 -12.03 2.58
CA GLY A 54 -3.15 -12.98 3.12
C GLY A 54 -4.23 -12.39 4.02
N PHE A 55 -4.47 -11.08 3.97
CA PHE A 55 -5.58 -10.46 4.69
C PHE A 55 -6.32 -9.50 3.77
N ARG A 56 -7.57 -9.21 4.10
CA ARG A 56 -8.39 -8.30 3.30
C ARG A 56 -8.44 -6.91 3.94
N ILE A 57 -8.13 -5.89 3.15
CA ILE A 57 -8.22 -4.50 3.59
C ILE A 57 -9.69 -4.11 3.75
N LYS A 58 -9.99 -3.43 4.86
CA LYS A 58 -11.34 -2.88 5.09
C LYS A 58 -11.31 -1.39 4.81
N ALA A 59 -12.31 -0.91 4.05
CA ALA A 59 -12.36 0.50 3.66
C ALA A 59 -12.30 1.45 4.85
N GLU A 60 -13.01 1.14 5.92
CA GLU A 60 -13.03 1.97 7.13
C GLU A 60 -11.69 2.04 7.83
N GLU A 61 -10.88 0.99 7.71
CA GLU A 61 -9.54 0.95 8.30
C GLU A 61 -8.55 1.75 7.46
N MET A 62 -8.80 1.84 6.16
CA MET A 62 -7.93 2.60 5.25
C MET A 62 -8.23 4.10 5.26
N ALA A 63 -9.39 4.50 5.73
CA ALA A 63 -9.76 5.92 5.73
C ALA A 63 -8.70 6.83 6.36
N PRO A 64 -8.09 6.48 7.51
CA PRO A 64 -7.06 7.32 8.11
C PRO A 64 -5.67 7.14 7.50
N VAL A 65 -5.47 6.16 6.63
CA VAL A 65 -4.17 5.88 6.01
C VAL A 65 -3.96 6.86 4.86
N LYS A 66 -3.06 7.82 5.06
CA LYS A 66 -2.80 8.88 4.08
C LYS A 66 -1.43 8.75 3.41
N THR A 67 -0.41 8.36 4.17
CA THR A 67 0.95 8.26 3.67
C THR A 67 1.37 6.82 3.45
N LEU A 68 2.47 6.64 2.70
CA LEU A 68 3.03 5.32 2.47
C LEU A 68 3.47 4.67 3.78
N THR A 69 4.08 5.44 4.69
CA THR A 69 4.48 4.93 6.01
C THR A 69 3.29 4.40 6.77
N GLN A 70 2.17 5.13 6.76
CA GLN A 70 0.95 4.68 7.43
C GLN A 70 0.41 3.40 6.79
N PHE A 71 0.58 3.26 5.48
CA PHE A 71 0.16 2.06 4.77
C PHE A 71 1.01 0.85 5.21
N TYR A 72 2.33 1.03 5.31
CA TYR A 72 3.21 -0.02 5.83
C TYR A 72 2.81 -0.40 7.26
N ASP A 73 2.56 0.59 8.12
CA ASP A 73 2.15 0.35 9.50
C ASP A 73 0.86 -0.45 9.57
N TYR A 74 -0.09 -0.11 8.72
CA TYR A 74 -1.36 -0.81 8.65
C TYR A 74 -1.15 -2.28 8.29
N ILE A 75 -0.36 -2.55 7.25
CA ILE A 75 -0.09 -3.92 6.82
C ILE A 75 0.63 -4.69 7.94
N GLU A 76 1.64 -4.07 8.54
CA GLU A 76 2.40 -4.70 9.62
C GLU A 76 1.49 -5.11 10.77
N SER A 77 0.51 -4.28 11.13
CA SER A 77 -0.41 -4.57 12.21
C SER A 77 -1.30 -5.78 11.89
N LYS A 78 -1.50 -6.08 10.62
CA LYS A 78 -2.36 -7.18 10.20
C LYS A 78 -1.59 -8.50 10.04
N VAL A 79 -0.32 -8.45 9.69
CA VAL A 79 0.47 -9.66 9.42
C VAL A 79 1.39 -10.04 10.59
N ASN A 80 1.52 -9.18 11.55
CA ASN A 80 2.26 -9.44 12.79
C ASN A 80 1.32 -9.32 14.00
#